data_b73c32c1f6cd83ec310198f669a10c6e
#
_entry.id   b73c32c1f6cd83ec310198f669a10c6e
#
_cell.length_a   1.000
_cell.length_b   1.000
_cell.length_c   1.000
_cell.angle_alpha   90.00
_cell.angle_beta   90.00
_cell.angle_gamma   90.00
#
_symmetry.space_group_name_H-M   'P 1'
#
loop_
_entity.id
_entity.type
_entity.pdbx_description
1 polymer ?
#
loop_
_entity_poly.entity_id
_entity_poly.type
_entity_poly.pdbx_seq_one_letter_code
_entity_poly.pdbx_strand_id
1 'polypeptide(L)' 'QAIMQYVGEELQVHLLHCLIQKENTLSEKLAIKLGFSYCGDREIDGVLMSDYQIEW' A
#
# COMPACT_ATOMS: atom_id res chain seq x y z
N GLN A 1 -5.63 -14.95 -2.82
CA GLN A 1 -6.34 -13.73 -3.19
C GLN A 1 -5.59 -12.50 -2.72
N ALA A 2 -5.42 -11.55 -3.61
CA ALA A 2 -4.70 -10.32 -3.28
C ALA A 2 -5.57 -9.41 -2.43
N ILE A 3 -4.99 -8.91 -1.36
CA ILE A 3 -5.70 -8.03 -0.45
C ILE A 3 -4.89 -6.77 -0.26
N MET A 4 -5.51 -5.64 -0.54
CA MET A 4 -4.96 -4.34 -0.24
C MET A 4 -5.69 -3.79 0.97
N GLN A 5 -4.93 -3.35 1.94
CA GLN A 5 -5.50 -2.85 3.16
C GLN A 5 -5.35 -1.34 3.22
N TYR A 6 -6.45 -0.63 3.33
CA TYR A 6 -6.43 0.81 3.49
C TYR A 6 -5.96 1.16 4.88
N VAL A 7 -5.10 2.14 4.98
CA VAL A 7 -4.57 2.58 6.25
C VAL A 7 -5.06 3.97 6.61
N GLY A 8 -5.58 4.69 5.65
CA GLY A 8 -6.10 6.01 5.96
C GLY A 8 -6.36 6.79 4.70
N GLU A 9 -7.32 7.65 4.80
CA GLU A 9 -7.68 8.55 3.72
C GLU A 9 -7.82 9.94 4.31
N GLU A 10 -7.00 10.86 3.80
CA GLU A 10 -7.03 12.22 4.27
C GLU A 10 -7.90 13.06 3.35
N LEU A 11 -8.96 13.61 3.89
CA LEU A 11 -9.92 14.34 3.09
C LEU A 11 -9.33 15.58 2.45
N GLN A 12 -8.37 16.20 3.10
CA GLN A 12 -7.83 17.47 2.64
C GLN A 12 -6.56 17.33 1.82
N VAL A 13 -5.92 16.17 1.89
CA VAL A 13 -4.61 15.98 1.26
C VAL A 13 -4.68 15.05 0.08
N HIS A 14 -5.80 14.40 -0.13
CA HIS A 14 -5.98 13.47 -1.24
C HIS A 14 -4.84 12.45 -1.28
N LEU A 15 -4.57 11.84 -0.15
CA LEU A 15 -3.50 10.85 -0.01
C LEU A 15 -4.10 9.55 0.49
N LEU A 16 -3.72 8.45 -0.16
CA LEU A 16 -4.20 7.13 0.21
C LEU A 16 -3.00 6.21 0.40
N HIS A 17 -2.99 5.48 1.50
CA HIS A 17 -1.95 4.51 1.81
C HIS A 17 -2.49 3.10 1.70
N CYS A 18 -1.64 2.18 1.23
CA CYS A 18 -1.94 0.77 1.23
C CYS A 18 -0.77 0.02 1.80
N LEU A 19 -1.05 -0.98 2.64
CA LEU A 19 -0.02 -1.87 3.15
C LEU A 19 -0.24 -3.24 2.52
N ILE A 20 0.81 -3.77 1.90
CA ILE A 20 0.74 -5.02 1.15
C ILE A 20 1.81 -5.96 1.68
N GLN A 21 1.43 -7.19 1.98
CA GLN A 21 2.38 -8.18 2.44
C GLN A 21 3.41 -8.47 1.36
N LYS A 22 4.65 -8.69 1.77
CA LYS A 22 5.77 -8.87 0.84
C LYS A 22 5.55 -10.01 -0.14
N GLU A 23 4.91 -11.07 0.29
CA GLU A 23 4.67 -12.23 -0.56
C GLU A 23 3.48 -12.06 -1.48
N ASN A 24 2.74 -10.98 -1.36
CA ASN A 24 1.56 -10.75 -2.17
C ASN A 24 1.91 -9.92 -3.41
N THR A 25 2.63 -10.56 -4.32
CA THR A 25 3.16 -9.86 -5.51
C THR A 25 2.05 -9.39 -6.45
N LEU A 26 0.93 -10.09 -6.48
CA LEU A 26 -0.18 -9.66 -7.32
C LEU A 26 -0.76 -8.33 -6.86
N SER A 27 -0.88 -8.14 -5.54
CA SER A 27 -1.34 -6.87 -5.00
C SER A 27 -0.35 -5.76 -5.28
N GLU A 28 0.95 -6.04 -5.19
CA GLU A 28 1.97 -5.05 -5.48
C GLU A 28 1.89 -4.59 -6.93
N LYS A 29 1.75 -5.53 -7.84
CA LYS A 29 1.64 -5.18 -9.26
C LYS A 29 0.38 -4.38 -9.52
N LEU A 30 -0.72 -4.75 -8.88
CA LEU A 30 -1.98 -4.03 -9.04
C LEU A 30 -1.87 -2.61 -8.51
N ALA A 31 -1.23 -2.43 -7.36
CA ALA A 31 -1.05 -1.11 -6.78
C ALA A 31 -0.26 -0.20 -7.72
N ILE A 32 0.83 -0.72 -8.28
CA ILE A 32 1.64 0.04 -9.22
C ILE A 32 0.83 0.40 -10.46
N LYS A 33 0.05 -0.55 -10.94
CA LYS A 33 -0.78 -0.32 -12.12
C LYS A 33 -1.82 0.76 -11.88
N LEU A 34 -2.30 0.86 -10.64
CA LEU A 34 -3.29 1.87 -10.28
C LEU A 34 -2.67 3.24 -9.99
N GLY A 35 -1.34 3.33 -9.99
CA GLY A 35 -0.67 4.59 -9.80
C GLY A 35 -0.03 4.78 -8.44
N PHE A 36 -0.07 3.77 -7.60
CA PHE A 36 0.58 3.84 -6.29
C PHE A 36 2.09 3.79 -6.44
N SER A 37 2.79 4.43 -5.51
CA SER A 37 4.25 4.43 -5.46
C SER A 37 4.72 3.71 -4.20
N TYR A 38 5.77 2.94 -4.35
CA TYR A 38 6.39 2.25 -3.21
C TYR A 38 7.12 3.28 -2.35
N CYS A 39 6.81 3.29 -1.07
CA CYS A 39 7.36 4.29 -0.13
C CYS A 39 8.20 3.68 0.97
N GLY A 40 8.48 2.40 0.91
CA GLY A 40 9.32 1.75 1.89
C GLY A 40 8.61 0.58 2.56
N ASP A 41 9.27 0.01 3.54
CA ASP A 41 8.71 -1.13 4.27
C ASP A 41 8.24 -0.69 5.64
N ARG A 42 7.25 -1.39 6.14
CA ARG A 42 6.72 -1.15 7.48
C ARG A 42 6.45 -2.47 8.16
N GLU A 43 6.87 -2.58 9.40
CA GLU A 43 6.63 -3.79 10.19
C GLU A 43 5.42 -3.58 11.09
N ILE A 44 4.44 -4.47 10.98
CA ILE A 44 3.21 -4.40 11.78
C ILE A 44 2.99 -5.77 12.40
N ASP A 45 3.00 -5.81 13.73
CA ASP A 45 2.81 -7.05 14.49
C ASP A 45 3.78 -8.14 14.05
N GLY A 46 5.04 -7.75 13.78
CA GLY A 46 6.06 -8.69 13.36
C GLY A 46 6.00 -9.09 11.91
N VAL A 47 5.10 -8.50 11.13
CA VAL A 47 4.96 -8.81 9.72
C VAL A 47 5.48 -7.63 8.90
N LEU A 48 6.42 -7.91 8.01
CA LEU A 48 6.98 -6.87 7.15
C LEU A 48 6.07 -6.66 5.95
N MET A 49 5.67 -5.42 5.74
CA MET A 49 4.76 -5.07 4.66
C MET A 49 5.34 -3.93 3.83
N SER A 50 4.91 -3.87 2.57
CA SER A 50 5.28 -2.78 1.68
C SER A 50 4.27 -1.65 1.80
N ASP A 51 4.76 -0.43 1.96
CA ASP A 51 3.92 0.75 2.06
C ASP A 51 3.82 1.40 0.69
N TYR A 52 2.63 1.44 0.14
CA TYR A 52 2.37 2.08 -1.14
C TYR A 52 1.45 3.28 -0.93
N GLN A 53 1.72 4.34 -1.63
CA GLN A 53 0.96 5.57 -1.50
C GLN A 53 0.58 6.11 -2.86
N ILE A 54 -0.57 6.76 -2.92
CA ILE A 54 -0.99 7.49 -4.10
C ILE A 54 -1.52 8.84 -3.65
N GLU A 55 -1.19 9.85 -4.42
CA GLU A 55 -1.60 11.21 -4.13
C GLU A 55 -2.18 11.81 -5.41
N TRP A 56 -3.30 12.52 -5.28
CA TRP A 56 -3.93 13.12 -6.48
C TRP A 56 -4.49 14.52 -6.21
#